data_be8296a930a6dc4f4ba5e28e4b8fcbc2
#
_entry.id   be8296a930a6dc4f4ba5e28e4b8fcbc2
#
_cell.length_a   1.000
_cell.length_b   1.000
_cell.length_c   1.000
_cell.angle_alpha   90.00
_cell.angle_beta   90.00
_cell.angle_gamma   90.00
#
_symmetry.space_group_name_H-M   'P 1'
#
loop_
_entity.id
_entity.type
_entity.pdbx_description
1 polymer ?
#
loop_
_entity_poly.entity_id
_entity_poly.type
_entity_poly.pdbx_seq_one_letter_code
_entity_poly.pdbx_strand_id
1 'polypeptide(L)'
;MKIARLSCLALFSLALFGCDQTVKNAPPTTSIKAREPVIALALGGGGAKGFAHIGVIKVLESHGIKAKIVTGTSAGSFVGSIYASGQTPYQMQNLALKLQESDLRDLTINSQGIILGQKLQNYVNTQVGNKP
;
A
#
# COMPACT_ATOMS: atom_id res chain seq x y z
N MET A 1 -0.57 -14.84 -44.40
CA MET A 1 -1.06 -14.66 -42.99
C MET A 1 -0.61 -15.74 -42.00
N LYS A 2 0.08 -16.80 -42.37
CA LYS A 2 0.58 -17.87 -41.46
C LYS A 2 1.99 -17.64 -40.89
N ILE A 3 2.82 -16.87 -41.57
CA ILE A 3 4.24 -16.64 -41.19
C ILE A 3 4.38 -15.65 -40.04
N ALA A 4 3.50 -14.66 -39.94
CA ALA A 4 3.52 -13.64 -38.85
C ALA A 4 3.18 -14.23 -37.46
N ARG A 5 2.40 -15.31 -37.40
CA ARG A 5 2.03 -15.95 -36.13
C ARG A 5 3.15 -16.84 -35.55
N LEU A 6 4.00 -17.41 -36.40
CA LEU A 6 5.14 -18.22 -35.92
C LEU A 6 6.26 -17.36 -35.33
N SER A 7 6.50 -16.16 -35.90
CA SER A 7 7.52 -15.24 -35.38
C SER A 7 7.17 -14.67 -33.98
N CYS A 8 5.90 -14.47 -33.67
CA CYS A 8 5.48 -13.97 -32.35
C CYS A 8 5.63 -15.03 -31.24
N LEU A 9 5.39 -16.31 -31.57
CA LEU A 9 5.58 -17.40 -30.59
C LEU A 9 7.06 -17.68 -30.32
N ALA A 10 7.93 -17.52 -31.32
CA ALA A 10 9.38 -17.72 -31.16
C ALA A 10 10.03 -16.61 -30.29
N LEU A 11 9.51 -15.38 -30.35
CA LEU A 11 9.99 -14.26 -29.52
C LEU A 11 9.52 -14.36 -28.06
N PHE A 12 8.37 -14.99 -27.81
CA PHE A 12 7.86 -15.17 -26.44
C PHE A 12 8.58 -16.27 -25.67
N SER A 13 9.11 -17.31 -26.38
CA SER A 13 9.87 -18.39 -25.73
C SER A 13 11.30 -18.01 -25.35
N LEU A 14 11.89 -16.95 -25.92
CA LEU A 14 13.24 -16.49 -25.54
C LEU A 14 13.26 -15.66 -24.24
N ALA A 15 12.10 -15.16 -23.77
CA ALA A 15 12.02 -14.34 -22.56
C ALA A 15 12.03 -15.15 -21.24
N LEU A 16 11.99 -16.49 -21.31
CA LEU A 16 11.93 -17.36 -20.13
C LEU A 16 13.30 -17.92 -19.67
N PHE A 17 14.39 -17.63 -20.37
CA PHE A 17 15.74 -18.03 -19.97
C PHE A 17 16.48 -16.92 -19.20
N GLY A 18 15.81 -16.29 -18.26
CA GLY A 18 16.39 -15.27 -17.38
C GLY A 18 16.78 -15.84 -16.03
N CYS A 19 18.09 -15.89 -15.78
CA CYS A 19 18.73 -15.93 -14.46
C CYS A 19 18.78 -17.27 -13.73
N ASP A 20 19.57 -18.22 -14.25
CA ASP A 20 20.31 -19.13 -13.38
C ASP A 20 21.70 -18.52 -13.11
N GLN A 21 21.78 -17.61 -12.14
CA GLN A 21 23.04 -17.16 -11.57
C GLN A 21 23.36 -18.07 -10.37
N THR A 22 24.04 -19.17 -10.65
CA THR A 22 24.69 -19.95 -9.58
C THR A 22 25.73 -19.07 -8.90
N VAL A 23 25.40 -18.55 -7.72
CA VAL A 23 26.33 -17.84 -6.84
C VAL A 23 27.36 -18.85 -6.32
N LYS A 24 28.37 -19.11 -7.13
CA LYS A 24 29.60 -19.78 -6.67
C LYS A 24 30.45 -18.74 -5.96
N ASN A 25 30.70 -18.95 -4.68
CA ASN A 25 31.51 -18.13 -3.75
C ASN A 25 30.69 -17.06 -2.99
N ALA A 26 29.78 -17.51 -2.11
CA ALA A 26 29.36 -16.68 -1.01
C ALA A 26 30.56 -16.46 -0.05
N PRO A 27 30.92 -15.24 0.30
CA PRO A 27 31.92 -15.00 1.33
C PRO A 27 31.49 -15.64 2.66
N PRO A 28 32.41 -16.00 3.56
CA PRO A 28 32.08 -16.64 4.83
C PRO A 28 31.06 -15.79 5.58
N THR A 29 29.93 -16.42 5.92
CA THR A 29 28.84 -15.78 6.65
C THR A 29 29.36 -15.38 8.02
N THR A 30 29.77 -14.14 8.17
CA THR A 30 29.98 -13.54 9.48
C THR A 30 28.65 -13.65 10.19
N SER A 31 28.56 -14.25 11.37
CA SER A 31 27.35 -14.38 12.14
C SER A 31 26.82 -12.98 12.48
N ILE A 32 25.93 -12.47 11.64
CA ILE A 32 25.26 -11.19 11.87
C ILE A 32 24.31 -11.47 13.03
N LYS A 33 24.58 -10.83 14.18
CA LYS A 33 23.64 -10.82 15.32
C LYS A 33 22.25 -10.54 14.77
N ALA A 34 21.34 -11.49 14.90
CA ALA A 34 19.99 -11.38 14.36
C ALA A 34 19.36 -10.07 14.86
N ARG A 35 19.09 -9.15 13.94
CA ARG A 35 18.33 -7.93 14.26
C ARG A 35 16.87 -8.32 14.37
N GLU A 36 16.15 -7.68 15.28
CA GLU A 36 14.70 -7.84 15.32
C GLU A 36 14.09 -7.49 13.96
N PRO A 37 13.17 -8.31 13.47
CA PRO A 37 12.56 -8.07 12.17
C PRO A 37 11.79 -6.73 12.16
N VAL A 38 12.00 -5.95 11.12
CA VAL A 38 11.23 -4.73 10.86
C VAL A 38 10.02 -5.11 10.02
N ILE A 39 8.84 -4.96 10.61
CA ILE A 39 7.57 -5.24 9.92
C ILE A 39 7.18 -4.03 9.08
N ALA A 40 6.89 -4.27 7.81
CA ALA A 40 6.33 -3.30 6.88
C ALA A 40 4.93 -3.73 6.44
N LEU A 41 4.02 -2.77 6.30
CA LEU A 41 2.69 -2.97 5.72
C LEU A 41 2.62 -2.29 4.35
N ALA A 42 2.19 -3.05 3.35
CA ALA A 42 1.86 -2.55 2.02
C ALA A 42 0.34 -2.62 1.84
N LEU A 43 -0.33 -1.48 1.84
CA LEU A 43 -1.79 -1.38 1.82
C LEU A 43 -2.28 -1.05 0.41
N GLY A 44 -3.04 -1.97 -0.19
CA GLY A 44 -3.57 -1.82 -1.55
C GLY A 44 -4.73 -0.82 -1.64
N GLY A 45 -5.01 -0.36 -2.86
CA GLY A 45 -6.20 0.42 -3.17
C GLY A 45 -7.46 -0.44 -3.12
N GLY A 46 -8.63 0.19 -3.35
CA GLY A 46 -9.90 -0.53 -3.45
C GLY A 46 -11.13 0.28 -3.06
N GLY A 47 -11.04 1.60 -2.99
CA GLY A 47 -12.15 2.46 -2.56
C GLY A 47 -12.65 2.06 -1.17
N ALA A 48 -13.95 1.91 -0.99
CA ALA A 48 -14.55 1.52 0.28
C ALA A 48 -14.02 0.18 0.85
N LYS A 49 -13.57 -0.74 0.00
CA LYS A 49 -12.97 -2.01 0.44
C LYS A 49 -11.66 -1.81 1.22
N GLY A 50 -11.00 -0.67 1.04
CA GLY A 50 -9.76 -0.35 1.77
C GLY A 50 -9.96 -0.22 3.28
N PHE A 51 -11.17 -0.02 3.78
CA PHE A 51 -11.44 -0.04 5.22
C PHE A 51 -11.19 -1.41 5.86
N ALA A 52 -11.16 -2.50 5.08
CA ALA A 52 -10.75 -3.81 5.58
C ALA A 52 -9.32 -3.82 6.15
N HIS A 53 -8.44 -2.93 5.67
CA HIS A 53 -7.09 -2.79 6.22
C HIS A 53 -7.09 -2.47 7.71
N ILE A 54 -8.08 -1.69 8.19
CA ILE A 54 -8.22 -1.37 9.62
C ILE A 54 -8.43 -2.64 10.45
N GLY A 55 -9.27 -3.56 9.95
CA GLY A 55 -9.49 -4.86 10.60
C GLY A 55 -8.22 -5.71 10.67
N VAL A 56 -7.45 -5.74 9.58
CA VAL A 56 -6.17 -6.46 9.53
C VAL A 56 -5.16 -5.86 10.51
N ILE A 57 -4.99 -4.53 10.51
CA ILE A 57 -4.10 -3.83 11.44
C ILE A 57 -4.50 -4.10 12.88
N LYS A 58 -5.81 -4.09 13.17
CA LYS A 58 -6.34 -4.38 14.50
C LYS A 58 -5.96 -5.79 14.99
N VAL A 59 -6.05 -6.79 14.12
CA VAL A 59 -5.63 -8.16 14.43
C VAL A 59 -4.12 -8.26 14.62
N LEU A 60 -3.33 -7.65 13.74
CA LEU A 60 -1.87 -7.65 13.88
C LEU A 60 -1.44 -7.04 15.22
N GLU A 61 -1.95 -5.87 15.56
CA GLU A 61 -1.62 -5.22 16.84
C GLU A 61 -2.09 -5.99 18.05
N SER A 62 -3.24 -6.67 17.99
CA SER A 62 -3.70 -7.53 19.09
C SER A 62 -2.76 -8.71 19.36
N HIS A 63 -1.97 -9.10 18.37
CA HIS A 63 -0.91 -10.11 18.50
C HIS A 63 0.49 -9.49 18.75
N GLY A 64 0.55 -8.21 19.09
CA GLY A 64 1.82 -7.51 19.37
C GLY A 64 2.63 -7.16 18.13
N ILE A 65 2.08 -7.33 16.93
CA ILE A 65 2.75 -7.04 15.66
C ILE A 65 2.44 -5.59 15.26
N LYS A 66 3.42 -4.70 15.43
CA LYS A 66 3.34 -3.30 14.99
C LYS A 66 4.23 -3.05 13.78
N ALA A 67 3.66 -2.44 12.76
CA ALA A 67 4.45 -2.03 11.60
C ALA A 67 5.26 -0.78 11.91
N LYS A 68 6.53 -0.81 11.50
CA LYS A 68 7.44 0.36 11.56
C LYS A 68 7.47 1.12 10.22
N ILE A 69 7.06 0.46 9.14
CA ILE A 69 7.01 1.03 7.79
C ILE A 69 5.62 0.77 7.23
N VAL A 70 5.02 1.80 6.66
CA VAL A 70 3.72 1.69 6.00
C VAL A 70 3.81 2.32 4.62
N THR A 71 3.36 1.58 3.62
CA THR A 71 3.18 2.08 2.25
C THR A 71 1.75 1.82 1.82
N GLY A 72 1.22 2.66 0.93
CA GLY A 72 -0.16 2.49 0.50
C GLY A 72 -0.46 3.14 -0.84
N THR A 73 -1.52 2.68 -1.48
CA THR A 73 -2.06 3.24 -2.72
C THR A 73 -3.54 3.54 -2.54
N SER A 74 -4.03 4.72 -2.98
CA SER A 74 -5.45 5.11 -2.90
C SER A 74 -5.99 4.93 -1.47
N ALA A 75 -7.05 4.14 -1.27
CA ALA A 75 -7.60 3.86 0.05
C ALA A 75 -6.57 3.32 1.05
N GLY A 76 -5.57 2.56 0.58
CA GLY A 76 -4.48 2.09 1.44
C GLY A 76 -3.54 3.22 1.88
N SER A 77 -3.31 4.25 1.05
CA SER A 77 -2.55 5.43 1.48
C SER A 77 -3.33 6.25 2.51
N PHE A 78 -4.65 6.37 2.34
CA PHE A 78 -5.54 7.01 3.31
C PHE A 78 -5.47 6.33 4.68
N VAL A 79 -5.72 5.02 4.72
CA VAL A 79 -5.67 4.23 5.96
C VAL A 79 -4.25 4.24 6.55
N GLY A 80 -3.24 4.11 5.69
CA GLY A 80 -1.83 4.07 6.09
C GLY A 80 -1.34 5.38 6.72
N SER A 81 -1.76 6.55 6.19
CA SER A 81 -1.38 7.85 6.76
C SER A 81 -1.98 8.05 8.15
N ILE A 82 -3.24 7.66 8.35
CA ILE A 82 -3.90 7.73 9.65
C ILE A 82 -3.22 6.79 10.65
N TYR A 83 -2.89 5.56 10.22
CA TYR A 83 -2.15 4.62 11.06
C TYR A 83 -0.76 5.14 11.43
N ALA A 84 -0.01 5.64 10.44
CA ALA A 84 1.34 6.18 10.65
C ALA A 84 1.36 7.42 11.56
N SER A 85 0.26 8.17 11.64
CA SER A 85 0.12 9.31 12.57
C SER A 85 0.05 8.88 14.04
N GLY A 86 -0.10 7.59 14.32
CA GLY A 86 -0.14 7.02 15.66
C GLY A 86 -1.54 6.75 16.20
N GLN A 87 -2.57 6.85 15.34
CA GLN A 87 -3.92 6.48 15.77
C GLN A 87 -4.03 4.97 15.97
N THR A 88 -4.72 4.58 17.03
CA THR A 88 -4.98 3.16 17.30
C THR A 88 -6.00 2.59 16.31
N PRO A 89 -5.99 1.27 16.05
CA PRO A 89 -6.98 0.64 15.17
C PRO A 89 -8.43 0.89 15.58
N TYR A 90 -8.71 1.06 16.88
CA TYR A 90 -10.03 1.40 17.38
C TYR A 90 -10.45 2.84 17.02
N GLN A 91 -9.52 3.79 17.14
CA GLN A 91 -9.75 5.16 16.69
C GLN A 91 -10.01 5.23 15.19
N MET A 92 -9.20 4.50 14.40
CA MET A 92 -9.37 4.38 12.97
C MET A 92 -10.73 3.76 12.59
N GLN A 93 -11.17 2.73 13.31
CA GLN A 93 -12.49 2.12 13.11
C GLN A 93 -13.60 3.14 13.38
N ASN A 94 -13.51 3.91 14.47
CA ASN A 94 -14.50 4.94 14.79
C ASN A 94 -14.54 6.05 13.73
N LEU A 95 -13.38 6.43 13.18
CA LEU A 95 -13.31 7.36 12.06
C LEU A 95 -14.02 6.79 10.83
N ALA A 96 -13.72 5.55 10.46
CA ALA A 96 -14.32 4.89 9.30
C ALA A 96 -15.84 4.79 9.40
N LEU A 97 -16.37 4.51 10.59
CA LEU A 97 -17.82 4.42 10.82
C LEU A 97 -18.55 5.77 10.74
N LYS A 98 -17.84 6.87 10.98
CA LYS A 98 -18.40 8.24 10.91
C LYS A 98 -18.23 8.88 9.55
N LEU A 99 -17.34 8.35 8.72
CA LEU A 99 -16.98 8.92 7.44
C LEU A 99 -18.11 8.81 6.44
N GLN A 100 -18.48 9.95 5.85
CA GLN A 100 -19.43 10.00 4.75
C GLN A 100 -18.70 10.21 3.41
N GLU A 101 -19.29 9.74 2.33
CA GLU A 101 -18.72 9.90 1.00
C GLU A 101 -18.54 11.38 0.63
N SER A 102 -19.45 12.25 1.08
CA SER A 102 -19.39 13.70 0.90
C SER A 102 -18.16 14.35 1.53
N ASP A 103 -17.56 13.71 2.55
CA ASP A 103 -16.37 14.22 3.23
C ASP A 103 -15.10 14.03 2.42
N LEU A 104 -15.13 13.06 1.48
CA LEU A 104 -13.97 12.63 0.70
C LEU A 104 -13.98 13.11 -0.75
N ARG A 105 -15.16 13.45 -1.29
CA ARG A 105 -15.31 13.79 -2.70
C ARG A 105 -15.63 15.25 -2.92
N ASP A 106 -14.81 15.87 -3.72
CA ASP A 106 -15.05 17.15 -4.38
C ASP A 106 -15.04 16.91 -5.90
N LEU A 107 -16.24 16.72 -6.43
CA LEU A 107 -16.42 16.50 -7.87
C LEU A 107 -16.32 17.83 -8.61
N THR A 108 -15.47 17.86 -9.61
CA THR A 108 -15.37 18.96 -10.59
C THR A 108 -15.12 18.38 -11.97
N ILE A 109 -15.56 19.07 -12.98
CA ILE A 109 -15.27 18.71 -14.39
C ILE A 109 -14.36 19.80 -14.94
N ASN A 110 -13.08 19.50 -15.06
CA ASN A 110 -12.10 20.38 -15.69
C ASN A 110 -11.10 19.58 -16.53
N SER A 111 -10.19 20.25 -17.19
CA SER A 111 -9.16 19.64 -18.05
C SER A 111 -8.15 18.76 -17.29
N GLN A 112 -8.11 18.83 -15.96
CA GLN A 112 -7.18 18.09 -15.10
C GLN A 112 -7.81 16.87 -14.44
N GLY A 113 -9.15 16.71 -14.51
CA GLY A 113 -9.83 15.54 -13.93
C GLY A 113 -11.23 15.85 -13.40
N ILE A 114 -11.83 14.85 -12.78
CA ILE A 114 -13.19 14.90 -12.24
C ILE A 114 -13.20 15.13 -10.72
N ILE A 115 -12.11 14.81 -10.03
CA ILE A 115 -11.97 14.93 -8.57
C ILE A 115 -10.76 15.83 -8.27
N LEU A 116 -10.96 16.89 -7.52
CA LEU A 116 -9.88 17.79 -7.09
C LEU A 116 -9.02 17.19 -5.98
N GLY A 117 -9.62 16.39 -5.09
CA GLY A 117 -8.93 15.76 -3.98
C GLY A 117 -8.68 16.68 -2.77
N GLN A 118 -9.09 17.93 -2.81
CA GLN A 118 -8.85 18.89 -1.75
C GLN A 118 -9.59 18.53 -0.46
N LYS A 119 -10.82 18.04 -0.56
CA LYS A 119 -11.57 17.57 0.62
C LYS A 119 -10.88 16.39 1.28
N LEU A 120 -10.45 15.42 0.50
CA LEU A 120 -9.70 14.28 1.03
C LEU A 120 -8.39 14.72 1.70
N GLN A 121 -7.65 15.60 1.07
CA GLN A 121 -6.42 16.16 1.64
C GLN A 121 -6.69 16.88 2.97
N ASN A 122 -7.67 17.75 3.00
CA ASN A 122 -8.04 18.49 4.20
C ASN A 122 -8.51 17.55 5.32
N TYR A 123 -9.29 16.53 4.95
CA TYR A 123 -9.74 15.53 5.91
C TYR A 123 -8.55 14.79 6.52
N VAL A 124 -7.63 14.26 5.70
CA VAL A 124 -6.43 13.58 6.18
C VAL A 124 -5.60 14.49 7.07
N ASN A 125 -5.31 15.70 6.63
CA ASN A 125 -4.53 16.67 7.40
C ASN A 125 -5.13 16.90 8.80
N THR A 126 -6.44 17.05 8.87
CA THR A 126 -7.14 17.19 10.15
C THR A 126 -6.94 15.95 11.04
N GLN A 127 -7.07 14.75 10.46
CA GLN A 127 -6.96 13.51 11.24
C GLN A 127 -5.53 13.23 11.73
N VAL A 128 -4.53 13.63 10.96
CA VAL A 128 -3.11 13.45 11.35
C VAL A 128 -2.54 14.63 12.15
N GLY A 129 -3.37 15.61 12.48
CA GLY A 129 -2.98 16.78 13.27
C GLY A 129 -2.08 17.76 12.52
N ASN A 130 -2.26 17.88 11.19
CA ASN A 130 -1.45 18.71 10.30
C ASN A 130 0.07 18.44 10.41
N LYS A 131 0.44 17.21 10.75
CA LYS A 131 1.84 16.76 10.74
C LYS A 131 2.28 16.55 9.29
N PRO A 132 3.54 16.91 8.94
CA PRO A 132 4.09 16.64 7.61
C PRO A 132 4.24 15.16 7.36
#